data_8412d85f5479df0467cd0351b78d8ee7
#
_entry.id   8412d85f5479df0467cd0351b78d8ee7
#
_cell.length_a   1.000
_cell.length_b   1.000
_cell.length_c   1.000
_cell.angle_alpha   90.00
_cell.angle_beta   90.00
_cell.angle_gamma   90.00
#
_symmetry.space_group_name_H-M   'P 1'
#
loop_
_entity.id
_entity.type
_entity.pdbx_description
1 polymer ?
#
loop_
_entity_poly.entity_id
_entity_poly.type
_entity_poly.pdbx_seq_one_letter_code
_entity_poly.pdbx_strand_id
1 'polypeptide(L)'
;YEWAQHVAIGRTAGLADAEVERLTLGSSAPGWTDEDRVLLQATEQLVHDHFIDDATWRALAAVWNEQQLMDLVFAVGQYTLVSMALNSFGVQLEDTTEGFPADEFVDGLFPRTR
;
A
#
# COMPACT_ATOMS: atom_id res chain seq x y z
N TYR A 1 -4.40 -11.78 0.26
CA TYR A 1 -5.74 -11.63 -0.30
C TYR A 1 -5.98 -10.21 -0.83
N GLU A 2 -5.77 -9.19 -0.02
CA GLU A 2 -5.97 -7.78 -0.39
C GLU A 2 -5.16 -7.37 -1.63
N TRP A 3 -3.88 -7.74 -1.69
CA TRP A 3 -3.05 -7.48 -2.86
C TRP A 3 -3.68 -8.01 -4.14
N ALA A 4 -4.06 -9.29 -4.14
CA ALA A 4 -4.57 -9.95 -5.32
C ALA A 4 -5.85 -9.30 -5.86
N GLN A 5 -6.78 -8.95 -4.97
CA GLN A 5 -8.02 -8.26 -5.34
C GLN A 5 -7.74 -6.85 -5.86
N HIS A 6 -6.85 -6.10 -5.19
CA HIS A 6 -6.59 -4.72 -5.53
C HIS A 6 -5.72 -4.54 -6.78
N VAL A 7 -4.89 -5.51 -7.16
CA VAL A 7 -4.19 -5.51 -8.45
C VAL A 7 -5.20 -5.51 -9.60
N ALA A 8 -6.22 -6.38 -9.55
CA ALA A 8 -7.26 -6.41 -10.58
C ALA A 8 -8.06 -5.10 -10.63
N ILE A 9 -8.44 -4.57 -9.48
CA ILE A 9 -9.16 -3.28 -9.37
C ILE A 9 -8.27 -2.13 -9.88
N GLY A 10 -7.01 -2.08 -9.48
CA GLY A 10 -6.05 -1.06 -9.86
C GLY A 10 -5.82 -1.02 -11.38
N ARG A 11 -5.65 -2.17 -12.02
CA ARG A 11 -5.57 -2.28 -13.47
C ARG A 11 -6.82 -1.73 -14.16
N THR A 12 -8.00 -2.04 -13.63
CA THR A 12 -9.28 -1.51 -14.14
C THR A 12 -9.37 0.00 -13.94
N ALA A 13 -8.79 0.53 -12.85
CA ALA A 13 -8.72 1.96 -12.57
C ALA A 13 -7.62 2.70 -13.36
N GLY A 14 -6.79 1.98 -14.13
CA GLY A 14 -5.80 2.57 -15.02
C GLY A 14 -4.34 2.43 -14.58
N LEU A 15 -4.03 1.67 -13.51
CA LEU A 15 -2.65 1.36 -13.15
C LEU A 15 -2.00 0.46 -14.21
N ALA A 16 -0.84 0.86 -14.68
CA ALA A 16 -0.02 0.05 -15.57
C ALA A 16 0.68 -1.09 -14.81
N ASP A 17 0.97 -2.20 -15.49
CA ASP A 17 1.69 -3.34 -14.89
C ASP A 17 3.03 -2.92 -14.28
N ALA A 18 3.77 -2.01 -14.93
CA ALA A 18 5.01 -1.47 -14.38
C ALA A 18 4.82 -0.68 -13.06
N GLU A 19 3.66 -0.07 -12.85
CA GLU A 19 3.33 0.60 -11.58
C GLU A 19 2.98 -0.43 -10.51
N VAL A 20 2.24 -1.47 -10.88
CA VAL A 20 1.93 -2.60 -9.98
C VAL A 20 3.20 -3.28 -9.51
N GLU A 21 4.14 -3.59 -10.41
CA GLU A 21 5.46 -4.13 -10.07
C GLU A 21 6.23 -3.19 -9.15
N ARG A 22 6.23 -1.90 -9.45
CA ARG A 22 6.92 -0.88 -8.66
C ARG A 22 6.37 -0.74 -7.23
N LEU A 23 5.06 -0.96 -7.02
CA LEU A 23 4.46 -0.98 -5.69
C LEU A 23 5.09 -2.01 -4.77
N THR A 24 5.53 -3.17 -5.30
CA THR A 24 6.18 -4.21 -4.49
C THR A 24 7.54 -3.77 -3.92
N LEU A 25 8.16 -2.77 -4.55
CA LEU A 25 9.46 -2.21 -4.15
C LEU A 25 9.32 -0.99 -3.22
N GLY A 26 8.09 -0.52 -2.98
CA GLY A 26 7.80 0.59 -2.07
C GLY A 26 8.15 1.98 -2.60
N SER A 27 8.15 2.97 -1.71
CA SER A 27 8.36 4.38 -2.04
C SER A 27 9.75 4.69 -2.60
N SER A 28 10.74 3.88 -2.28
CA SER A 28 12.13 4.05 -2.73
C SER A 28 12.35 3.65 -4.19
N ALA A 29 11.40 2.96 -4.82
CA ALA A 29 11.51 2.55 -6.21
C ALA A 29 11.67 3.77 -7.14
N PRO A 30 12.51 3.68 -8.17
CA PRO A 30 12.65 4.75 -9.15
C PRO A 30 11.39 4.86 -10.02
N GLY A 31 11.10 6.08 -10.49
CA GLY A 31 10.04 6.32 -11.47
C GLY A 31 8.69 6.74 -10.88
N TRP A 32 8.56 6.88 -9.56
CA TRP A 32 7.40 7.54 -8.95
C TRP A 32 7.44 9.05 -9.20
N THR A 33 6.25 9.66 -9.37
CA THR A 33 6.12 11.11 -9.21
C THR A 33 6.40 11.50 -7.76
N ASP A 34 6.69 12.77 -7.50
CA ASP A 34 6.89 13.23 -6.12
C ASP A 34 5.63 13.05 -5.27
N GLU A 35 4.45 13.25 -5.87
CA GLU A 35 3.15 13.05 -5.22
C GLU A 35 2.92 11.58 -4.86
N ASP A 36 3.12 10.65 -5.80
CA ASP A 36 2.96 9.22 -5.54
C ASP A 36 3.95 8.73 -4.48
N ARG A 37 5.20 9.21 -4.57
CA ARG A 37 6.25 8.86 -3.62
C ARG A 37 5.88 9.26 -2.20
N VAL A 38 5.38 10.46 -1.98
CA VAL A 38 5.02 10.94 -0.64
C VAL A 38 3.79 10.21 -0.09
N LEU A 39 2.83 9.82 -0.93
CA LEU A 39 1.71 8.96 -0.52
C LEU A 39 2.19 7.58 -0.06
N LEU A 40 3.11 6.98 -0.80
CA LEU A 40 3.69 5.70 -0.43
C LEU A 40 4.51 5.78 0.85
N GLN A 41 5.33 6.84 1.02
CA GLN A 41 6.08 7.09 2.26
C GLN A 41 5.15 7.22 3.47
N ALA A 42 4.06 7.99 3.33
CA ALA A 42 3.08 8.12 4.39
C ALA A 42 2.42 6.78 4.75
N THR A 43 2.10 5.98 3.74
CA THR A 43 1.53 4.64 3.94
C THR A 43 2.51 3.73 4.68
N GLU A 44 3.77 3.73 4.29
CA GLU A 44 4.84 2.97 4.95
C GLU A 44 5.00 3.41 6.41
N GLN A 45 5.05 4.71 6.69
CA GLN A 45 5.15 5.25 8.05
C GLN A 45 3.93 4.87 8.89
N LEU A 46 2.72 4.97 8.35
CA LEU A 46 1.51 4.57 9.07
C LEU A 46 1.49 3.08 9.42
N VAL A 47 1.95 2.23 8.52
CA VAL A 47 2.01 0.78 8.76
C VAL A 47 3.10 0.41 9.77
N HIS A 48 4.27 1.05 9.71
CA HIS A 48 5.41 0.71 10.58
C HIS A 48 5.39 1.45 11.91
N ASP A 49 5.16 2.76 11.87
CA ASP A 49 5.34 3.64 13.02
C ASP A 49 4.00 4.07 13.64
N HIS A 50 2.87 3.81 12.95
CA HIS A 50 1.54 4.32 13.29
C HIS A 50 1.48 5.85 13.36
N PHE A 51 2.33 6.51 12.61
CA PHE A 51 2.54 7.96 12.66
C PHE A 51 3.16 8.44 11.34
N ILE A 52 2.73 9.61 10.84
CA ILE A 52 3.36 10.30 9.71
C ILE A 52 4.28 11.39 10.27
N ASP A 53 5.55 11.38 9.91
CA ASP A 53 6.49 12.40 10.38
C ASP A 53 6.19 13.79 9.81
N ASP A 54 6.74 14.84 10.45
CA ASP A 54 6.47 16.23 10.09
C ASP A 54 6.91 16.60 8.67
N ALA A 55 7.94 15.95 8.14
CA ALA A 55 8.43 16.23 6.80
C ALA A 55 7.46 15.68 5.75
N THR A 56 7.06 14.42 5.90
CA THR A 56 6.07 13.75 5.05
C THR A 56 4.71 14.44 5.16
N TRP A 57 4.27 14.80 6.36
CA TRP A 57 3.01 15.52 6.57
C TRP A 57 2.99 16.86 5.83
N ARG A 58 4.05 17.65 5.93
CA ARG A 58 4.16 18.93 5.21
C ARG A 58 4.13 18.77 3.69
N ALA A 59 4.79 17.74 3.17
CA ALA A 59 4.78 17.44 1.75
C ALA A 59 3.36 17.04 1.27
N LEU A 60 2.65 16.22 2.05
CA LEU A 60 1.25 15.86 1.78
C LEU A 60 0.34 17.09 1.81
N ALA A 61 0.44 17.92 2.85
CA ALA A 61 -0.42 19.09 3.04
C ALA A 61 -0.19 20.19 1.98
N ALA A 62 0.92 20.15 1.27
CA ALA A 62 1.17 21.04 0.12
C ALA A 62 0.33 20.67 -1.11
N VAL A 63 -0.17 19.43 -1.21
CA VAL A 63 -0.88 18.91 -2.37
C VAL A 63 -2.35 18.59 -2.04
N TRP A 64 -2.61 17.99 -0.86
CA TRP A 64 -3.94 17.50 -0.47
C TRP A 64 -4.53 18.32 0.67
N ASN A 65 -5.87 18.43 0.69
CA ASN A 65 -6.60 19.10 1.75
C ASN A 65 -6.76 18.20 3.00
N GLU A 66 -7.24 18.77 4.10
CA GLU A 66 -7.41 18.06 5.37
C GLU A 66 -8.29 16.81 5.24
N GLN A 67 -9.39 16.89 4.49
CA GLN A 67 -10.29 15.75 4.31
C GLN A 67 -9.56 14.61 3.60
N GLN A 68 -8.80 14.91 2.54
CA GLN A 68 -8.04 13.91 1.80
C GLN A 68 -6.94 13.27 2.67
N LEU A 69 -6.30 14.06 3.54
CA LEU A 69 -5.31 13.55 4.50
C LEU A 69 -5.94 12.65 5.56
N MET A 70 -7.13 13.00 6.05
CA MET A 70 -7.89 12.13 6.94
C MET A 70 -8.29 10.83 6.23
N ASP A 71 -8.78 10.92 5.00
CA ASP A 71 -9.15 9.74 4.20
C ASP A 71 -7.95 8.82 3.98
N LEU A 72 -6.74 9.36 3.74
CA LEU A 72 -5.51 8.58 3.63
C LEU A 72 -5.23 7.77 4.90
N VAL A 73 -5.27 8.42 6.07
CA VAL A 73 -4.99 7.77 7.36
C VAL A 73 -6.02 6.67 7.64
N PHE A 74 -7.29 6.97 7.45
CA PHE A 74 -8.37 6.00 7.67
C PHE A 74 -8.34 4.85 6.66
N ALA A 75 -8.01 5.12 5.40
CA ALA A 75 -7.87 4.07 4.38
C ALA A 75 -6.76 3.10 4.74
N VAL A 76 -5.57 3.59 5.09
CA VAL A 76 -4.45 2.74 5.52
C VAL A 76 -4.81 1.93 6.76
N GLY A 77 -5.45 2.55 7.75
CA GLY A 77 -5.92 1.89 8.97
C GLY A 77 -6.95 0.80 8.69
N GLN A 78 -7.94 1.08 7.84
CA GLN A 78 -8.98 0.14 7.46
C GLN A 78 -8.40 -1.09 6.74
N TYR A 79 -7.53 -0.90 5.76
CA TYR A 79 -6.93 -2.01 5.04
C TYR A 79 -5.92 -2.80 5.89
N THR A 80 -5.23 -2.16 6.81
CA THR A 80 -4.41 -2.84 7.81
C THR A 80 -5.26 -3.73 8.70
N LEU A 81 -6.40 -3.24 9.18
CA LEU A 81 -7.34 -4.03 9.97
C LEU A 81 -7.86 -5.25 9.18
N VAL A 82 -8.29 -5.03 7.94
CA VAL A 82 -8.80 -6.10 7.08
C VAL A 82 -7.70 -7.14 6.82
N SER A 83 -6.48 -6.71 6.52
CA SER A 83 -5.35 -7.61 6.31
C SER A 83 -5.03 -8.46 7.55
N MET A 84 -5.07 -7.87 8.74
CA MET A 84 -4.90 -8.63 10.00
C MET A 84 -5.97 -9.71 10.15
N ALA A 85 -7.23 -9.39 9.86
CA ALA A 85 -8.33 -10.34 9.93
C ALA A 85 -8.18 -11.47 8.90
N LEU A 86 -7.98 -11.13 7.63
CA LEU A 86 -7.85 -12.10 6.54
C LEU A 86 -6.67 -13.06 6.76
N ASN A 87 -5.53 -12.55 7.17
CA ASN A 87 -4.34 -13.35 7.44
C ASN A 87 -4.53 -14.24 8.67
N SER A 88 -5.12 -13.71 9.74
CA SER A 88 -5.34 -14.46 10.98
C SER A 88 -6.37 -15.58 10.82
N PHE A 89 -7.39 -15.35 10.00
CA PHE A 89 -8.45 -16.33 9.74
C PHE A 89 -8.09 -17.30 8.60
N GLY A 90 -6.97 -17.08 7.91
CA GLY A 90 -6.50 -17.97 6.84
C GLY A 90 -7.38 -17.95 5.60
N VAL A 91 -7.96 -16.79 5.27
CA VAL A 91 -8.76 -16.63 4.05
C VAL A 91 -7.90 -16.90 2.82
N GLN A 92 -8.36 -17.80 1.96
CA GLN A 92 -7.65 -18.22 0.74
C GLN A 92 -8.10 -17.42 -0.47
N LEU A 93 -7.21 -17.31 -1.45
CA LEU A 93 -7.54 -16.75 -2.77
C LEU A 93 -8.45 -17.70 -3.54
N GLU A 94 -9.29 -17.14 -4.38
CA GLU A 94 -9.99 -17.89 -5.41
C GLU A 94 -8.98 -18.42 -6.45
N ASP A 95 -9.24 -19.59 -7.02
CA ASP A 95 -8.33 -20.29 -7.96
C ASP A 95 -7.93 -19.46 -9.20
N THR A 96 -8.68 -18.41 -9.51
CA THR A 96 -8.46 -17.54 -10.68
C THR A 96 -7.70 -16.24 -10.36
N THR A 97 -7.29 -16.05 -9.11
CA THR A 97 -6.69 -14.80 -8.64
C THR A 97 -5.18 -14.95 -8.49
N GLU A 98 -4.41 -14.06 -9.13
CA GLU A 98 -2.95 -14.02 -8.98
C GLU A 98 -2.56 -13.55 -7.56
N GLY A 99 -1.71 -14.33 -6.89
CA GLY A 99 -1.18 -14.00 -5.58
C GLY A 99 -0.09 -12.91 -5.61
N PHE A 100 0.35 -12.49 -4.45
CA PHE A 100 1.50 -11.60 -4.33
C PHE A 100 2.78 -12.31 -4.83
N PRO A 101 3.65 -11.66 -5.62
CA PRO A 101 4.89 -12.26 -6.10
C PRO A 101 5.81 -12.61 -4.92
N ALA A 102 5.96 -13.90 -4.64
CA ALA A 102 6.67 -14.39 -3.44
C ALA A 102 8.18 -14.11 -3.45
N ASP A 103 8.76 -13.89 -4.62
CA ASP A 103 10.22 -13.77 -4.81
C ASP A 103 10.74 -12.32 -4.70
N GLU A 104 9.85 -11.32 -4.58
CA GLU A 104 10.20 -9.90 -4.56
C GLU A 104 10.00 -9.24 -3.19
N PHE A 105 10.07 -10.01 -2.12
CA PHE A 105 9.92 -9.47 -0.77
C PHE A 105 11.05 -8.53 -0.41
N VAL A 106 10.73 -7.25 -0.20
CA VAL A 106 11.59 -6.35 0.57
C VAL A 106 11.45 -6.77 2.04
N ASP A 107 12.51 -7.37 2.58
CA ASP A 107 12.56 -7.86 3.96
C ASP A 107 12.11 -6.74 4.92
N GLY A 108 11.05 -6.97 5.66
CA GLY A 108 10.54 -6.08 6.71
C GLY A 108 9.34 -5.20 6.35
N LEU A 109 8.92 -5.12 5.08
CA LEU A 109 7.78 -4.26 4.71
C LEU A 109 6.41 -4.93 4.98
N PHE A 110 6.36 -6.26 4.91
CA PHE A 110 5.11 -7.00 5.15
C PHE A 110 5.37 -8.20 6.07
N PRO A 111 4.53 -8.45 7.09
CA PRO A 111 4.65 -9.65 7.89
C PRO A 111 4.45 -10.88 6.98
N ARG A 112 5.31 -11.89 7.17
CA ARG A 112 5.16 -13.17 6.45
C ARG A 112 3.80 -13.77 6.76
N THR A 113 2.99 -14.00 5.73
CA THR A 113 1.81 -14.87 5.85
C THR A 113 2.26 -16.29 6.21
N ARG A 114 1.58 -16.89 7.13
CA ARG A 114 1.81 -18.28 7.53
C ARG A 114 1.39 -19.24 6.42
#